data_54dea37dbee71343d238fc46577af068
#
_entry.id   54dea37dbee71343d238fc46577af068
#
_cell.length_a   1.000
_cell.length_b   1.000
_cell.length_c   1.000
_cell.angle_alpha   90.00
_cell.angle_beta   90.00
_cell.angle_gamma   90.00
#
_symmetry.space_group_name_H-M   'P 1'
#
loop_
_entity.id
_entity.type
_entity.pdbx_description
1 polymer ?
#
loop_
_entity_poly.entity_id
_entity_poly.type
_entity_poly.pdbx_seq_one_letter_code
_entity_poly.pdbx_strand_id
1 'polypeptide(L)' 'MRTLTLEVPDDVDLENHELKMILATRLYENGKLSLGQAADMAGLSKHAFAELLGKYGVNYFNQTEDELLDDIQNA' A
#
# COMPACT_ATOMS: atom_id res chain seq x y z
N MET A 1 -15.58 7.78 -3.99
CA MET A 1 -14.17 7.73 -4.36
C MET A 1 -13.78 8.92 -5.20
N ARG A 2 -12.60 9.44 -5.00
CA ARG A 2 -12.14 10.55 -5.81
C ARG A 2 -10.86 10.15 -6.55
N THR A 3 -10.61 10.82 -7.63
CA THR A 3 -9.43 10.57 -8.45
C THR A 3 -8.42 11.68 -8.23
N LEU A 4 -7.18 11.30 -8.05
CA LEU A 4 -6.07 12.22 -7.91
C LEU A 4 -5.14 12.06 -9.10
N THR A 5 -4.79 13.17 -9.72
CA THR A 5 -3.84 13.16 -10.81
C THR A 5 -2.54 13.79 -10.33
N LEU A 6 -1.44 13.09 -10.54
CA LEU A 6 -0.12 13.57 -10.14
C LEU A 6 0.73 13.83 -11.37
N GLU A 7 1.47 14.92 -11.34
CA GLU A 7 2.46 15.20 -12.35
C GLU A 7 3.82 14.80 -11.80
N VAL A 8 4.51 13.92 -12.51
CA VAL A 8 5.79 13.39 -12.08
C VAL A 8 6.86 13.86 -13.06
N PRO A 9 7.98 14.40 -12.57
CA PRO A 9 9.06 14.81 -13.46
C PRO A 9 9.55 13.65 -14.31
N ASP A 10 9.91 13.92 -15.55
CA ASP A 10 10.31 12.89 -16.51
C ASP A 10 11.59 12.17 -16.10
N ASP A 11 12.41 12.81 -15.30
CA ASP A 11 13.69 12.22 -14.85
C ASP A 11 13.55 11.30 -13.65
N VAL A 12 12.34 11.11 -13.15
CA VAL A 12 12.10 10.17 -12.05
C VAL A 12 12.01 8.77 -12.64
N ASP A 13 12.89 7.90 -12.20
CA ASP A 13 12.99 6.54 -12.73
C ASP A 13 12.07 5.59 -11.97
N LEU A 14 10.76 5.88 -12.06
CA LEU A 14 9.73 5.08 -11.43
C LEU A 14 8.54 4.95 -12.37
N GLU A 15 7.99 3.76 -12.46
CA GLU A 15 6.79 3.56 -13.24
C GLU A 15 5.55 3.91 -12.42
N ASN A 16 4.45 4.10 -13.12
CA ASN A 16 3.21 4.52 -12.46
C ASN A 16 2.76 3.56 -11.38
N HIS A 17 2.87 2.26 -11.62
CA HIS A 17 2.42 1.30 -10.62
C HIS A 17 3.34 1.29 -9.39
N GLU A 18 4.63 1.58 -9.58
CA GLU A 18 5.54 1.71 -8.47
C GLU A 18 5.20 2.91 -7.60
N LEU A 19 4.87 4.03 -8.25
CA LEU A 19 4.44 5.23 -7.53
C LEU A 19 3.17 4.97 -6.74
N LYS A 20 2.21 4.28 -7.34
CA LYS A 20 0.98 3.93 -6.63
C LYS A 20 1.26 3.05 -5.44
N MET A 21 2.16 2.09 -5.62
CA MET A 21 2.52 1.16 -4.55
C MET A 21 3.20 1.89 -3.39
N ILE A 22 4.13 2.77 -3.72
CA ILE A 22 4.85 3.55 -2.70
C ILE A 22 3.86 4.43 -1.94
N LEU A 23 2.99 5.10 -2.66
CA LEU A 23 2.02 5.99 -2.03
C LEU A 23 1.05 5.22 -1.13
N ALA A 24 0.52 4.11 -1.62
CA ALA A 24 -0.38 3.28 -0.84
C ALA A 24 0.31 2.73 0.40
N THR A 25 1.55 2.30 0.25
CA THR A 25 2.36 1.79 1.35
C THR A 25 2.55 2.84 2.44
N ARG A 26 2.94 4.04 2.03
CA ARG A 26 3.18 5.11 2.98
C ARG A 26 1.91 5.53 3.72
N LEU A 27 0.80 5.60 2.99
CA LEU A 27 -0.47 5.95 3.62
C LEU A 27 -0.94 4.86 4.57
N TYR A 28 -0.68 3.61 4.23
CA TYR A 28 -0.97 2.50 5.12
C TYR A 28 -0.12 2.59 6.39
N GLU A 29 1.19 2.83 6.24
CA GLU A 29 2.08 2.99 7.37
C GLU A 29 1.63 4.09 8.33
N ASN A 30 1.13 5.18 7.77
CA ASN A 30 0.70 6.34 8.55
C ASN A 30 -0.71 6.18 9.12
N GLY A 31 -1.34 5.05 8.91
CA GLY A 31 -2.68 4.81 9.43
C GLY A 31 -3.79 5.54 8.68
N LYS A 32 -3.50 6.05 7.49
CA LYS A 32 -4.50 6.77 6.69
C LYS A 32 -5.37 5.83 5.88
N LEU A 33 -4.86 4.66 5.55
CA LEU A 33 -5.59 3.64 4.79
C LEU A 33 -5.52 2.32 5.53
N SER A 34 -6.60 1.56 5.46
CA SER A 34 -6.58 0.17 5.89
C SER A 34 -5.82 -0.65 4.86
N LEU A 35 -5.51 -1.89 5.20
CA LEU A 35 -4.82 -2.78 4.26
C LEU A 35 -5.64 -2.95 2.98
N GLY A 36 -6.94 -3.16 3.10
CA GLY A 36 -7.81 -3.31 1.93
C GLY A 36 -7.87 -2.07 1.07
N GLN A 37 -7.96 -0.91 1.71
CA GLN A 37 -7.98 0.36 0.97
C GLN A 37 -6.67 0.62 0.24
N ALA A 38 -5.56 0.32 0.91
CA ALA A 38 -4.25 0.48 0.29
C ALA A 38 -4.08 -0.48 -0.89
N ALA A 39 -4.53 -1.71 -0.74
CA ALA A 39 -4.49 -2.69 -1.83
C ALA A 39 -5.31 -2.21 -3.03
N ASP A 40 -6.52 -1.71 -2.77
CA ASP A 40 -7.37 -1.16 -3.82
C ASP A 40 -6.67 -0.02 -4.55
N MET A 41 -6.05 0.87 -3.80
CA MET A 41 -5.34 2.00 -4.38
C MET A 41 -4.17 1.55 -5.25
N ALA A 42 -3.52 0.47 -4.86
CA ALA A 42 -2.42 -0.10 -5.62
C ALA A 42 -2.89 -1.00 -6.77
N GLY A 43 -4.18 -1.29 -6.83
CA GLY A 43 -4.73 -2.17 -7.86
C GLY A 43 -4.45 -3.64 -7.59
N LEU A 44 -4.34 -4.03 -6.34
CA LEU A 44 -3.98 -5.39 -5.95
C LEU A 44 -4.99 -5.97 -4.96
N SER A 45 -4.94 -7.29 -4.82
CA SER A 45 -5.68 -7.94 -3.74
C SER A 45 -4.96 -7.67 -2.41
N LYS A 46 -5.66 -7.84 -1.31
CA LYS A 46 -5.06 -7.68 0.01
C LYS A 46 -3.84 -8.59 0.18
N HIS A 47 -3.98 -9.82 -0.27
CA HIS A 47 -2.91 -10.80 -0.15
C HIS A 47 -1.66 -10.37 -0.94
N ALA A 48 -1.88 -9.96 -2.19
CA ALA A 48 -0.77 -9.52 -3.03
C ALA A 48 -0.11 -8.27 -2.47
N PHE A 49 -0.90 -7.34 -1.97
CA PHE A 49 -0.38 -6.11 -1.38
C PHE A 49 0.46 -6.43 -0.14
N ALA A 50 -0.03 -7.31 0.72
CA ALA A 50 0.70 -7.71 1.92
C ALA A 50 2.06 -8.34 1.58
N GLU A 51 2.10 -9.16 0.55
CA GLU A 51 3.37 -9.74 0.10
C GLU A 51 4.34 -8.68 -0.37
N LEU A 52 3.85 -7.70 -1.11
CA LEU A 52 4.69 -6.64 -1.63
C LEU A 52 5.18 -5.69 -0.55
N LEU A 53 4.44 -5.53 0.54
CA LEU A 53 4.90 -4.70 1.65
C LEU A 53 6.29 -5.12 2.12
N GLY A 54 6.53 -6.42 2.19
CA GLY A 54 7.83 -6.93 2.58
C GLY A 54 8.94 -6.50 1.63
N LYS A 55 8.64 -6.45 0.34
CA LYS A 55 9.63 -6.05 -0.66
C LYS A 55 9.99 -4.57 -0.56
N TYR A 56 9.05 -3.75 -0.09
CA TYR A 56 9.29 -2.33 0.07
C TYR A 56 9.84 -1.99 1.45
N GLY A 57 10.19 -3.01 2.22
CA GLY A 57 10.79 -2.80 3.52
C GLY A 57 9.84 -2.30 4.60
N VAL A 58 8.55 -2.48 4.39
CA VAL A 58 7.55 -2.08 5.35
C VAL A 58 7.33 -3.21 6.33
N ASN A 59 7.56 -2.93 7.60
CA ASN A 59 7.27 -3.89 8.64
C ASN A 59 5.84 -3.67 9.12
N TYR A 60 4.92 -4.42 8.56
CA TYR A 60 3.52 -4.24 8.89
C TYR A 60 3.17 -4.67 10.30
N PHE A 61 4.06 -5.38 10.95
CA PHE A 61 3.85 -5.74 12.36
C PHE A 61 4.07 -4.55 13.29
N ASN A 62 4.69 -3.50 12.80
CA ASN A 62 4.89 -2.29 13.59
C ASN A 62 3.67 -1.40 13.65
N GLN A 63 2.73 -1.62 12.78
CA GLN A 63 1.53 -0.78 12.69
C GLN A 63 0.54 -1.12 13.79
N THR A 64 -0.19 -2.15 13.53
CA THR A 64 -1.13 -2.70 14.45
C THR A 64 -1.14 -4.18 14.13
N GLU A 65 -0.44 -4.95 14.93
CA GLU A 65 -0.42 -6.39 14.72
C GLU A 65 -1.81 -6.95 14.59
N ASP A 66 -2.70 -6.45 15.44
CA ASP A 66 -4.08 -6.92 15.45
C ASP A 66 -4.77 -6.66 14.12
N GLU A 67 -4.57 -5.46 13.57
CA GLU A 67 -5.17 -5.11 12.29
C GLU A 67 -4.69 -6.04 11.19
N LEU A 68 -3.39 -6.25 11.12
CA LEU A 68 -2.84 -7.10 10.07
C LEU A 68 -3.27 -8.55 10.25
N LEU A 69 -3.23 -9.04 11.47
CA LEU A 69 -3.64 -10.42 11.75
C LEU A 69 -5.10 -10.61 11.38
N ASP A 70 -5.95 -9.65 11.71
CA ASP A 70 -7.35 -9.71 11.34
C ASP A 70 -7.53 -9.77 9.83
N ASP A 71 -6.82 -8.91 9.11
CA ASP A 71 -6.92 -8.85 7.66
C ASP A 71 -6.43 -10.13 7.01
N ILE A 72 -5.37 -10.70 7.51
CA ILE A 72 -4.76 -11.87 6.89
C ILE A 72 -5.41 -13.16 7.37
N GLN A 73 -5.70 -13.27 8.66
CA GLN A 73 -6.27 -14.48 9.20
C GLN A 73 -7.75 -14.62 8.92
N ASN A 74 -8.45 -13.53 8.84
CA ASN A 74 -9.89 -13.52 8.64
C ASN A 74 -10.31 -13.24 7.21
N ALA A 75 -9.37 -12.92 6.37
CA ALA A 75 -9.67 -12.59 4.97
C ALA A 75 -10.00 -13.82 4.15
#